data_a1107c762b3fb8a65def2b47374cb04c
#
_entry.id   a1107c762b3fb8a65def2b47374cb04c
#
_cell.length_a   1.000
_cell.length_b   1.000
_cell.length_c   1.000
_cell.angle_alpha   90.00
_cell.angle_beta   90.00
_cell.angle_gamma   90.00
#
_symmetry.space_group_name_H-M   'P 1'
#
loop_
_entity.id
_entity.type
_entity.pdbx_description
1 polymer ?
#
loop_
_entity_poly.entity_id
_entity_poly.type
_entity_poly.pdbx_seq_one_letter_code
_entity_poly.pdbx_strand_id
1 'polypeptide(L)'
;MTKLTLSNATETGHIKVGKGLNQGTLGVVGSTAIGLASTAPLYSLAATLGYVILAVGAQAPLVFIVACIPMVFAAFAYQELNREMPDCGTTFVWGTKAFGPITGWIGGWAVAVASIMVLANVGEITGQYFWLLLGNQEFADNRPIVIATSVVFMA
;
A
#
# COMPACT_ATOMS: atom_id res chain seq x y z
N MET A 1 1.41 45.39 24.41
CA MET A 1 0.30 44.97 25.31
C MET A 1 -0.80 44.35 24.43
N THR A 2 -0.72 43.08 24.13
CA THR A 2 -1.72 42.40 23.30
C THR A 2 -2.57 41.53 24.23
N LYS A 3 -3.84 41.90 24.37
CA LYS A 3 -4.80 41.16 25.17
C LYS A 3 -5.08 39.79 24.52
N LEU A 4 -4.62 38.74 25.15
CA LEU A 4 -5.07 37.37 24.91
C LEU A 4 -6.51 37.28 25.46
N THR A 5 -7.49 37.22 24.58
CA THR A 5 -8.87 36.89 24.91
C THR A 5 -8.99 35.44 25.31
N LEU A 6 -8.97 35.18 26.61
CA LEU A 6 -9.44 33.97 27.25
C LEU A 6 -10.96 33.90 27.15
N SER A 7 -11.49 33.48 26.03
CA SER A 7 -12.92 33.16 25.91
C SER A 7 -13.00 31.82 25.16
N ASN A 8 -13.63 30.87 25.83
CA ASN A 8 -14.07 29.53 25.45
C ASN A 8 -13.27 28.36 26.01
N ALA A 9 -13.09 28.39 27.33
CA ALA A 9 -12.75 27.17 28.08
C ALA A 9 -14.02 26.65 28.76
N THR A 10 -14.96 26.10 28.04
CA THR A 10 -16.03 25.24 28.62
C THR A 10 -16.82 24.58 27.48
N GLU A 11 -16.20 23.64 26.77
CA GLU A 11 -16.92 22.54 26.15
C GLU A 11 -15.99 21.32 26.08
N THR A 12 -16.35 20.37 26.94
CA THR A 12 -15.97 18.94 26.98
C THR A 12 -14.93 18.46 25.97
N GLY A 13 -13.69 18.41 26.40
CA GLY A 13 -12.82 17.27 26.49
C GLY A 13 -12.52 16.41 25.28
N HIS A 14 -12.12 16.92 24.15
CA HIS A 14 -11.13 16.25 23.31
C HIS A 14 -10.25 17.35 22.70
N ILE A 15 -9.13 17.64 23.34
CA ILE A 15 -8.06 18.42 22.70
C ILE A 15 -7.58 17.55 21.53
N LYS A 16 -8.14 17.80 20.35
CA LYS A 16 -7.52 17.35 19.09
C LYS A 16 -6.24 18.14 18.98
N VAL A 17 -5.14 17.58 19.49
CA VAL A 17 -3.80 18.06 19.18
C VAL A 17 -3.65 17.91 17.67
N GLY A 18 -3.93 18.97 16.94
CA GLY A 18 -3.72 19.03 15.51
C GLY A 18 -2.22 18.82 15.29
N LYS A 19 -1.84 17.69 14.73
CA LYS A 19 -0.45 17.34 14.37
C LYS A 19 0.09 18.23 13.22
N GLY A 20 -0.39 19.47 13.08
CA GLY A 20 0.07 20.41 12.04
C GLY A 20 -0.28 19.99 10.61
N LEU A 21 -1.13 18.98 10.43
CA LEU A 21 -1.56 18.52 9.12
C LEU A 21 -2.63 19.48 8.55
N ASN A 22 -2.37 20.03 7.38
CA ASN A 22 -3.35 20.81 6.64
C ASN A 22 -4.53 19.92 6.25
N GLN A 23 -5.70 20.23 6.80
CA GLN A 23 -6.92 19.51 6.45
C GLN A 23 -7.39 19.94 5.05
N GLY A 24 -7.79 18.96 4.22
CA GLY A 24 -8.38 19.23 2.91
C GLY A 24 -7.41 19.52 1.77
N THR A 25 -6.11 19.26 1.95
CA THR A 25 -5.11 19.51 0.90
C THR A 25 -5.24 18.55 -0.30
N LEU A 26 -5.79 17.36 -0.08
CA LEU A 26 -6.02 16.35 -1.13
C LEU A 26 -7.53 16.23 -1.38
N GLY A 27 -7.94 16.55 -2.60
CA GLY A 27 -9.30 16.27 -3.06
C GLY A 27 -9.52 14.77 -3.30
N VAL A 28 -10.78 14.34 -3.46
CA VAL A 28 -11.15 12.95 -3.70
C VAL A 28 -10.38 12.36 -4.89
N VAL A 29 -10.25 13.11 -5.99
CA VAL A 29 -9.52 12.70 -7.19
C VAL A 29 -8.03 12.45 -6.90
N GLY A 30 -7.39 13.37 -6.17
CA GLY A 30 -5.98 13.23 -5.79
C GLY A 30 -5.75 12.01 -4.87
N SER A 31 -6.60 11.83 -3.88
CA SER A 31 -6.52 10.66 -2.98
C SER A 31 -6.74 9.34 -3.71
N THR A 32 -7.69 9.29 -4.65
CA THR A 32 -7.95 8.11 -5.48
C THR A 32 -6.77 7.82 -6.42
N ALA A 33 -6.19 8.84 -7.03
CA ALA A 33 -5.02 8.68 -7.90
C ALA A 33 -3.81 8.13 -7.14
N ILE A 34 -3.53 8.63 -5.94
CA ILE A 34 -2.46 8.14 -5.07
C ILE A 34 -2.73 6.70 -4.64
N GLY A 35 -3.98 6.37 -4.27
CA GLY A 35 -4.37 5.02 -3.91
C GLY A 35 -4.20 4.02 -5.07
N LEU A 36 -4.62 4.38 -6.28
CA LEU A 36 -4.42 3.56 -7.48
C LEU A 36 -2.94 3.40 -7.82
N ALA A 37 -2.15 4.46 -7.73
CA ALA A 37 -0.71 4.39 -7.96
C ALA A 37 -0.01 3.48 -6.94
N SER A 38 -0.42 3.54 -5.67
CA SER A 38 0.12 2.70 -4.60
C SER A 38 -0.19 1.21 -4.78
N THR A 39 -1.38 0.87 -5.30
CA THR A 39 -1.79 -0.53 -5.51
C THR A 39 -1.19 -1.13 -6.79
N ALA A 40 -0.76 -0.31 -7.74
CA ALA A 40 -0.17 -0.70 -9.03
C ALA A 40 -0.92 -1.89 -9.69
N PRO A 41 -2.22 -1.75 -10.03
CA PRO A 41 -3.06 -2.89 -10.43
C PRO A 41 -2.56 -3.59 -11.71
N LEU A 42 -1.96 -2.86 -12.63
CA LEU A 42 -1.38 -3.42 -13.84
C LEU A 42 -0.17 -4.32 -13.54
N TYR A 43 0.67 -3.91 -12.59
CA TYR A 43 1.78 -4.72 -12.13
C TYR A 43 1.30 -6.02 -11.47
N SER A 44 0.32 -5.92 -10.57
CA SER A 44 -0.25 -7.09 -9.90
C SER A 44 -0.82 -8.10 -10.89
N LEU A 45 -1.54 -7.62 -11.91
CA LEU A 45 -2.04 -8.46 -12.99
C LEU A 45 -0.90 -9.11 -13.80
N ALA A 46 0.09 -8.34 -14.22
CA ALA A 46 1.24 -8.85 -14.99
C ALA A 46 2.02 -9.93 -14.21
N ALA A 47 2.18 -9.75 -12.91
CA ALA A 47 2.91 -10.66 -12.04
C ALA A 47 2.15 -11.97 -11.75
N THR A 48 0.83 -11.91 -11.61
CA THR A 48 0.05 -13.06 -11.10
C THR A 48 -0.79 -13.77 -12.15
N LEU A 49 -1.18 -13.09 -13.22
CA LEU A 49 -2.11 -13.63 -14.21
C LEU A 49 -1.62 -14.95 -14.85
N GLY A 50 -0.33 -15.02 -15.17
CA GLY A 50 0.29 -16.22 -15.75
C GLY A 50 0.16 -17.44 -14.82
N TYR A 51 0.47 -17.27 -13.55
CA TYR A 51 0.37 -18.34 -12.55
C TYR A 51 -1.07 -18.78 -12.32
N VAL A 52 -2.01 -17.83 -12.26
CA VAL A 52 -3.44 -18.14 -12.10
C VAL A 52 -3.98 -18.90 -13.30
N ILE A 53 -3.65 -18.49 -14.54
CA ILE A 53 -4.08 -19.19 -15.74
C ILE A 53 -3.50 -20.61 -15.80
N LEU A 54 -2.25 -20.80 -15.43
CA LEU A 54 -1.64 -22.13 -15.36
C LEU A 54 -2.30 -23.03 -14.30
N ALA A 55 -2.76 -22.47 -13.18
CA ALA A 55 -3.39 -23.22 -12.10
C ALA A 55 -4.86 -23.58 -12.36
N VAL A 56 -5.65 -22.66 -12.93
CA VAL A 56 -7.11 -22.80 -13.05
C VAL A 56 -7.64 -22.67 -14.49
N GLY A 57 -6.78 -22.43 -15.47
CA GLY A 57 -7.13 -22.34 -16.88
C GLY A 57 -8.20 -21.29 -17.18
N ALA A 58 -9.25 -21.68 -17.90
CA ALA A 58 -10.34 -20.81 -18.31
C ALA A 58 -11.18 -20.24 -17.15
N GLN A 59 -11.04 -20.78 -15.92
CA GLN A 59 -11.77 -20.31 -14.74
C GLN A 59 -11.08 -19.11 -14.05
N ALA A 60 -9.96 -18.63 -14.54
CA ALA A 60 -9.21 -17.51 -13.97
C ALA A 60 -10.08 -16.27 -13.69
N PRO A 61 -10.99 -15.79 -14.57
CA PRO A 61 -11.84 -14.65 -14.28
C PRO A 61 -12.75 -14.86 -13.07
N LEU A 62 -13.30 -16.07 -12.90
CA LEU A 62 -14.14 -16.41 -11.75
C LEU A 62 -13.37 -16.34 -10.45
N VAL A 63 -12.14 -16.87 -10.43
CA VAL A 63 -11.26 -16.85 -9.26
C VAL A 63 -10.94 -15.41 -8.86
N PHE A 64 -10.66 -14.52 -9.81
CA PHE A 64 -10.42 -13.10 -9.52
C PHE A 64 -11.64 -12.41 -8.91
N ILE A 65 -12.86 -12.69 -9.40
CA ILE A 65 -14.10 -12.14 -8.84
C ILE A 65 -14.29 -12.61 -7.40
N VAL A 66 -14.12 -13.92 -7.15
CA VAL A 66 -14.24 -14.48 -5.78
C VAL A 66 -13.18 -13.90 -4.84
N ALA A 67 -11.94 -13.76 -5.30
CA ALA A 67 -10.86 -13.16 -4.52
C ALA A 67 -11.09 -11.66 -4.22
N CYS A 68 -11.89 -10.97 -5.02
CA CYS A 68 -12.24 -9.57 -4.78
C CYS A 68 -13.17 -9.39 -3.56
N ILE A 69 -13.98 -10.39 -3.23
CA ILE A 69 -14.94 -10.32 -2.11
C ILE A 69 -14.26 -9.99 -0.77
N PRO A 70 -13.27 -10.75 -0.29
CA PRO A 70 -12.60 -10.44 0.97
C PRO A 70 -11.86 -9.09 0.93
N MET A 71 -11.37 -8.68 -0.26
CA MET A 71 -10.71 -7.38 -0.41
C MET A 71 -11.69 -6.21 -0.22
N VAL A 72 -12.93 -6.34 -0.69
CA VAL A 72 -13.98 -5.33 -0.47
C VAL A 72 -14.30 -5.21 1.02
N PHE A 73 -14.43 -6.32 1.75
CA PHE A 73 -14.63 -6.28 3.21
C PHE A 73 -13.45 -5.65 3.94
N ALA A 74 -12.23 -5.96 3.52
CA ALA A 74 -11.04 -5.31 4.08
C ALA A 74 -11.06 -3.79 3.82
N ALA A 75 -11.46 -3.35 2.62
CA ALA A 75 -11.57 -1.92 2.29
C ALA A 75 -12.58 -1.20 3.20
N PHE A 76 -13.73 -1.79 3.47
CA PHE A 76 -14.71 -1.24 4.42
C PHE A 76 -14.14 -1.17 5.85
N ALA A 77 -13.43 -2.20 6.30
CA ALA A 77 -12.79 -2.19 7.62
C ALA A 77 -11.73 -1.09 7.73
N TYR A 78 -10.90 -0.90 6.71
CA TYR A 78 -9.93 0.20 6.66
C TYR A 78 -10.59 1.58 6.64
N GLN A 79 -11.69 1.72 5.90
CA GLN A 79 -12.47 2.97 5.87
C GLN A 79 -12.99 3.35 7.25
N GLU A 80 -13.55 2.39 7.98
CA GLU A 80 -14.07 2.65 9.33
C GLU A 80 -12.95 2.95 10.33
N LEU A 81 -11.86 2.18 10.30
CA LEU A 81 -10.69 2.43 11.14
C LEU A 81 -10.07 3.82 10.88
N ASN A 82 -9.99 4.23 9.62
CA ASN A 82 -9.45 5.53 9.26
C ASN A 82 -10.38 6.68 9.65
N ARG A 83 -11.70 6.44 9.68
CA ARG A 83 -12.70 7.39 10.13
C ARG A 83 -12.63 7.61 11.64
N GLU A 84 -12.53 6.53 12.41
CA GLU A 84 -12.47 6.58 13.88
C GLU A 84 -11.09 7.02 14.39
N MET A 85 -10.05 6.60 13.73
CA MET A 85 -8.66 6.83 14.14
C MET A 85 -7.80 7.29 12.95
N PRO A 86 -7.95 8.55 12.49
CA PRO A 86 -7.14 9.08 11.40
C PRO A 86 -5.69 9.28 11.88
N ASP A 87 -4.81 8.33 11.56
CA ASP A 87 -3.40 8.39 11.90
C ASP A 87 -2.56 7.83 10.74
N CYS A 88 -1.44 8.48 10.45
CA CYS A 88 -0.52 8.04 9.40
C CYS A 88 0.18 6.70 9.73
N GLY A 89 0.19 6.30 10.99
CA GLY A 89 0.74 5.02 11.43
C GLY A 89 -0.12 3.80 11.11
N THR A 90 -1.33 4.00 10.58
CA THR A 90 -2.25 2.97 10.11
C THR A 90 -2.25 1.68 10.94
N THR A 91 -1.85 0.55 10.37
CA THR A 91 -1.83 -0.78 11.03
C THR A 91 -1.02 -0.83 12.32
N PHE A 92 0.09 -0.10 12.41
CA PHE A 92 0.88 -0.02 13.64
C PHE A 92 0.08 0.62 14.78
N VAL A 93 -0.51 1.78 14.53
CA VAL A 93 -1.26 2.53 15.54
C VAL A 93 -2.55 1.80 15.92
N TRP A 94 -3.28 1.29 14.94
CA TRP A 94 -4.51 0.53 15.19
C TRP A 94 -4.24 -0.77 15.94
N GLY A 95 -3.19 -1.49 15.55
CA GLY A 95 -2.76 -2.71 16.24
C GLY A 95 -2.31 -2.44 17.68
N THR A 96 -1.59 -1.34 17.91
CA THR A 96 -1.18 -0.93 19.26
C THR A 96 -2.36 -0.59 20.15
N LYS A 97 -3.36 0.11 19.61
CA LYS A 97 -4.57 0.49 20.38
C LYS A 97 -5.48 -0.69 20.66
N ALA A 98 -5.62 -1.63 19.70
CA ALA A 98 -6.54 -2.76 19.82
C ALA A 98 -5.96 -3.92 20.64
N PHE A 99 -4.69 -4.23 20.47
CA PHE A 99 -4.06 -5.46 20.99
C PHE A 99 -2.83 -5.20 21.87
N GLY A 100 -2.46 -3.93 22.04
CA GLY A 100 -1.30 -3.55 22.84
C GLY A 100 -0.02 -3.29 22.04
N PRO A 101 1.03 -2.75 22.70
CA PRO A 101 2.21 -2.21 22.01
C PRO A 101 3.05 -3.28 21.30
N ILE A 102 3.12 -4.49 21.84
CA ILE A 102 3.90 -5.59 21.25
C ILE A 102 3.31 -6.01 19.90
N THR A 103 1.98 -6.19 19.85
CA THR A 103 1.27 -6.60 18.63
C THR A 103 1.34 -5.52 17.56
N GLY A 104 1.19 -4.24 17.96
CA GLY A 104 1.36 -3.13 17.03
C GLY A 104 2.78 -3.06 16.46
N TRP A 105 3.79 -3.28 17.29
CA TRP A 105 5.20 -3.28 16.85
C TRP A 105 5.49 -4.41 15.84
N ILE A 106 5.01 -5.63 16.12
CA ILE A 106 5.13 -6.78 15.20
C ILE A 106 4.40 -6.46 13.89
N GLY A 107 3.18 -5.91 13.96
CA GLY A 107 2.41 -5.52 12.77
C GLY A 107 3.12 -4.47 11.92
N GLY A 108 3.73 -3.46 12.54
CA GLY A 108 4.53 -2.45 11.84
C GLY A 108 5.74 -3.05 11.13
N TRP A 109 6.46 -3.95 11.80
CA TRP A 109 7.59 -4.67 11.19
C TRP A 109 7.15 -5.58 10.04
N ALA A 110 6.02 -6.29 10.19
CA ALA A 110 5.49 -7.13 9.13
C ALA A 110 5.18 -6.33 7.86
N VAL A 111 4.59 -5.15 7.99
CA VAL A 111 4.32 -4.24 6.86
C VAL A 111 5.62 -3.73 6.23
N ALA A 112 6.62 -3.36 7.04
CA ALA A 112 7.91 -2.90 6.54
C ALA A 112 8.63 -4.00 5.73
N VAL A 113 8.70 -5.23 6.25
CA VAL A 113 9.31 -6.37 5.56
C VAL A 113 8.54 -6.72 4.28
N ALA A 114 7.20 -6.74 4.35
CA ALA A 114 6.36 -6.96 3.16
C ALA A 114 6.62 -5.93 2.07
N SER A 115 6.76 -4.64 2.43
CA SER A 115 7.06 -3.57 1.48
C SER A 115 8.42 -3.75 0.81
N ILE A 116 9.45 -4.18 1.54
CA ILE A 116 10.77 -4.48 0.98
C ILE A 116 10.68 -5.64 -0.01
N MET A 117 9.95 -6.71 0.34
CA MET A 117 9.76 -7.86 -0.56
C MET A 117 9.02 -7.49 -1.85
N VAL A 118 7.98 -6.67 -1.74
CA VAL A 118 7.25 -6.16 -2.91
C VAL A 118 8.16 -5.33 -3.80
N LEU A 119 8.96 -4.43 -3.21
CA LEU A 119 9.88 -3.59 -3.97
C LEU A 119 10.91 -4.43 -4.75
N ALA A 120 11.49 -5.45 -4.12
CA ALA A 120 12.42 -6.37 -4.77
C ALA A 120 11.77 -7.11 -5.95
N ASN A 121 10.53 -7.57 -5.77
CA ASN A 121 9.76 -8.26 -6.80
C ASN A 121 9.42 -7.34 -7.99
N VAL A 122 9.01 -6.10 -7.70
CA VAL A 122 8.77 -5.07 -8.75
C VAL A 122 10.03 -4.84 -9.58
N GLY A 123 11.19 -4.76 -8.94
CA GLY A 123 12.46 -4.62 -9.62
C GLY A 123 12.78 -5.78 -10.56
N GLU A 124 12.64 -7.01 -10.08
CA GLU A 124 12.92 -8.21 -10.89
C GLU A 124 12.03 -8.24 -12.13
N ILE A 125 10.73 -8.00 -11.98
CA ILE A 125 9.79 -7.95 -13.10
C ILE A 125 10.12 -6.82 -14.07
N THR A 126 10.49 -5.65 -13.58
CA THR A 126 10.90 -4.52 -14.43
C THR A 126 12.13 -4.89 -15.27
N GLY A 127 13.13 -5.52 -14.66
CA GLY A 127 14.33 -5.99 -15.36
C GLY A 127 14.01 -7.01 -16.44
N GLN A 128 13.14 -7.99 -16.15
CA GLN A 128 12.70 -9.00 -17.14
C GLN A 128 11.97 -8.37 -18.32
N TYR A 129 10.96 -7.54 -18.07
CA TYR A 129 10.18 -6.90 -19.13
C TYR A 129 11.01 -5.93 -19.98
N PHE A 130 12.02 -5.29 -19.39
CA PHE A 130 12.94 -4.45 -20.13
C PHE A 130 13.68 -5.24 -21.23
N TRP A 131 14.25 -6.40 -20.90
CA TRP A 131 14.94 -7.24 -21.86
C TRP A 131 14.00 -7.91 -22.88
N LEU A 132 12.79 -8.29 -22.45
CA LEU A 132 11.76 -8.78 -23.36
C LEU A 132 11.33 -7.70 -24.38
N LEU A 133 11.21 -6.46 -23.96
CA LEU A 133 10.89 -5.33 -24.85
C LEU A 133 11.98 -5.09 -25.89
N LEU A 134 13.25 -5.33 -25.53
CA LEU A 134 14.38 -5.25 -26.45
C LEU A 134 14.51 -6.48 -27.37
N GLY A 135 13.65 -7.48 -27.23
CA GLY A 135 13.66 -8.70 -28.02
C GLY A 135 14.73 -9.73 -27.62
N ASN A 136 15.45 -9.51 -26.52
CA ASN A 136 16.51 -10.38 -26.02
C ASN A 136 16.00 -11.33 -24.92
N GLN A 137 15.37 -12.43 -25.31
CA GLN A 137 14.87 -13.43 -24.37
C GLN A 137 15.98 -14.10 -23.55
N GLU A 138 17.15 -14.30 -24.14
CA GLU A 138 18.30 -14.91 -23.47
C GLU A 138 18.75 -14.09 -22.24
N PHE A 139 18.70 -12.76 -22.32
CA PHE A 139 19.03 -11.89 -21.19
C PHE A 139 17.88 -11.78 -20.18
N ALA A 140 16.63 -11.91 -20.61
CA ALA A 140 15.47 -11.93 -19.74
C ALA A 140 15.41 -13.20 -18.85
N ASP A 141 15.93 -14.31 -19.34
CA ASP A 141 16.01 -15.58 -18.60
C ASP A 141 17.27 -15.66 -17.70
N ASN A 142 18.24 -14.79 -17.93
CA ASN A 142 19.48 -14.78 -17.16
C ASN A 142 19.34 -13.96 -15.88
N ARG A 143 19.09 -14.65 -14.74
CA ARG A 143 18.86 -14.05 -13.42
C ARG A 143 19.87 -12.97 -13.02
N PRO A 144 21.21 -13.18 -13.11
CA PRO A 144 22.18 -12.15 -12.72
C PRO A 144 22.07 -10.87 -13.55
N ILE A 145 21.76 -10.96 -14.86
CA ILE A 145 21.59 -9.79 -15.72
C ILE A 145 20.31 -9.04 -15.35
N VAL A 146 19.22 -9.75 -15.10
CA VAL A 146 17.93 -9.17 -14.66
C VAL A 146 18.12 -8.45 -13.33
N ILE A 147 18.80 -9.05 -12.35
CA ILE A 147 19.05 -8.42 -11.05
C ILE A 147 19.91 -7.17 -11.20
N ALA A 148 20.98 -7.21 -11.98
CA ALA A 148 21.83 -6.05 -12.23
C ALA A 148 21.03 -4.89 -12.87
N THR A 149 20.21 -5.21 -13.87
CA THR A 149 19.32 -4.24 -14.53
C THR A 149 18.30 -3.66 -13.54
N SER A 150 17.70 -4.51 -12.70
CA SER A 150 16.75 -4.09 -11.66
C SER A 150 17.36 -3.11 -10.67
N VAL A 151 18.59 -3.38 -10.22
CA VAL A 151 19.32 -2.48 -9.30
C VAL A 151 19.59 -1.12 -9.96
N VAL A 152 19.95 -1.11 -11.25
CA VAL A 152 20.16 0.16 -12.00
C VAL A 152 18.88 0.98 -12.10
N PHE A 153 17.71 0.33 -12.28
CA PHE A 153 16.43 1.05 -12.34
C PHE A 153 15.92 1.53 -10.97
N MET A 154 16.40 0.92 -9.88
CA MET A 154 16.01 1.31 -8.52
C MET A 154 16.91 2.38 -7.88
N ALA A 155 18.12 2.57 -8.41
CA ALA A 155 19.11 3.55 -7.92
C ALA A 155 18.85 4.96 -8.46
#